data_73447f76e3f55fe7998adbf5d6c01d21
#
_entry.id   73447f76e3f55fe7998adbf5d6c01d21
#
_cell.length_a   1.000
_cell.length_b   1.000
_cell.length_c   1.000
_cell.angle_alpha   90.00
_cell.angle_beta   90.00
_cell.angle_gamma   90.00
#
_symmetry.space_group_name_H-M   'P 1'
#
loop_
_entity.id
_entity.type
_entity.pdbx_description
1 polymer ?
#
loop_
_entity_poly.entity_id
_entity_poly.type
_entity_poly.pdbx_seq_one_letter_code
_entity_poly.pdbx_strand_id
1 'polypeptide(L)'
;MIYVTGDIHGSIDIRKLMENDVTKKLTKDDYIIICGDFGLVWNYKREDGKERKWLKWLDRQPWTTLFVDGNHECFPRLYSFPVKEWHGGKVHELRPKVLHLMRGEIFEIDGQTIFAMGGAASHDRGPAVGDTKIVQGKFWWPEEIPSEEEMRNGFQNLAKHDNKVDYIVTHCLPTNLQYVVKKGTYHADAITHCLEAVIQGVEFKHWYCGHYHYNIDASDNVTIVFSRILKLGDNIAEAETMMGVPKYLKGDAVLIRLGEEILLGKITQVMPYGTLRKHDAPYYDIELYDKSRDEPVVTIKETQNIEKSLADF
;
A
#
# COMPACT_ATOMS: atom_id res chain seq x y z
N MET A 1 3.25 -17.78 10.28
CA MET A 1 4.09 -16.55 10.14
C MET A 1 3.27 -15.43 9.53
N ILE A 2 3.65 -14.17 9.80
CA ILE A 2 2.93 -12.99 9.31
C ILE A 2 3.83 -12.21 8.36
N TYR A 3 3.26 -11.77 7.24
CA TYR A 3 3.92 -10.93 6.24
C TYR A 3 3.11 -9.66 6.02
N VAL A 4 3.76 -8.58 5.61
CA VAL A 4 3.14 -7.29 5.31
C VAL A 4 3.50 -6.83 3.90
N THR A 5 2.58 -6.14 3.27
CA THR A 5 2.79 -5.50 1.96
C THR A 5 1.93 -4.24 1.88
N GLY A 6 2.27 -3.32 0.97
CA GLY A 6 1.48 -2.12 0.74
C GLY A 6 0.28 -2.34 -0.19
N ASP A 7 -0.20 -1.26 -0.71
CA ASP A 7 -1.37 -1.06 -1.55
C ASP A 7 -1.47 -2.05 -2.72
N ILE A 8 -2.62 -2.64 -2.95
CA ILE A 8 -2.83 -3.54 -4.10
C ILE A 8 -3.76 -2.97 -5.18
N HIS A 9 -4.47 -1.86 -4.91
CA HIS A 9 -5.34 -1.16 -5.88
C HIS A 9 -6.18 -2.13 -6.73
N GLY A 10 -6.80 -3.10 -6.08
CA GLY A 10 -7.61 -4.11 -6.73
C GLY A 10 -6.83 -4.95 -7.73
N SER A 11 -7.16 -4.82 -9.02
CA SER A 11 -6.53 -5.61 -10.09
C SER A 11 -5.19 -5.06 -10.58
N ILE A 12 -4.73 -3.92 -10.07
CA ILE A 12 -3.51 -3.24 -10.57
C ILE A 12 -2.27 -3.90 -9.99
N ASP A 13 -2.13 -3.92 -8.66
CA ASP A 13 -0.91 -4.36 -8.00
C ASP A 13 -1.02 -5.76 -7.35
N ILE A 14 -2.17 -6.44 -7.48
CA ILE A 14 -2.37 -7.80 -6.91
C ILE A 14 -1.37 -8.83 -7.45
N ARG A 15 -0.75 -8.57 -8.60
CA ARG A 15 0.26 -9.46 -9.19
C ARG A 15 1.45 -9.69 -8.28
N LYS A 16 1.82 -8.73 -7.44
CA LYS A 16 2.88 -8.92 -6.45
C LYS A 16 2.63 -10.11 -5.52
N LEU A 17 1.35 -10.40 -5.22
CA LEU A 17 0.98 -11.58 -4.43
C LEU A 17 1.02 -12.88 -5.23
N MET A 18 0.90 -12.82 -6.57
CA MET A 18 0.88 -14.01 -7.43
C MET A 18 2.29 -14.48 -7.82
N GLU A 19 3.18 -13.54 -8.03
CA GLU A 19 4.46 -13.77 -8.69
C GLU A 19 5.64 -13.82 -7.71
N ASN A 20 5.39 -13.50 -6.45
CA ASN A 20 6.42 -13.44 -5.41
C ASN A 20 6.81 -14.83 -4.88
N ASP A 21 8.09 -15.04 -4.67
CA ASP A 21 8.60 -16.33 -4.17
C ASP A 21 8.26 -16.59 -2.69
N VAL A 22 7.99 -15.54 -1.91
CA VAL A 22 7.49 -15.67 -0.53
C VAL A 22 6.10 -16.28 -0.56
N THR A 23 5.17 -15.71 -1.33
CA THR A 23 3.77 -16.16 -1.38
C THR A 23 3.61 -17.59 -1.89
N LYS A 24 4.48 -18.03 -2.81
CA LYS A 24 4.50 -19.41 -3.31
C LYS A 24 4.81 -20.46 -2.24
N LYS A 25 5.43 -20.05 -1.12
CA LYS A 25 5.84 -20.93 -0.02
C LYS A 25 4.90 -20.88 1.17
N LEU A 26 3.93 -19.95 1.17
CA LEU A 26 3.00 -19.79 2.29
C LEU A 26 2.06 -20.97 2.44
N THR A 27 1.62 -21.19 3.67
CA THR A 27 0.76 -22.29 4.10
C THR A 27 -0.55 -21.77 4.71
N LYS A 28 -1.40 -22.66 5.17
CA LYS A 28 -2.66 -22.29 5.85
C LYS A 28 -2.47 -21.59 7.21
N ASP A 29 -1.28 -21.66 7.78
CA ASP A 29 -0.94 -21.07 9.07
C ASP A 29 -0.24 -19.71 8.90
N ASP A 30 -0.18 -19.20 7.66
CA ASP A 30 0.47 -17.94 7.33
C ASP A 30 -0.57 -16.85 7.02
N TYR A 31 -0.15 -15.59 7.23
CA TYR A 31 -0.97 -14.41 7.04
C TYR A 31 -0.24 -13.39 6.19
N ILE A 32 -0.98 -12.67 5.34
CA ILE A 32 -0.50 -11.47 4.65
C ILE A 32 -1.37 -10.31 5.06
N ILE A 33 -0.77 -9.25 5.60
CA ILE A 33 -1.45 -7.99 5.93
C ILE A 33 -1.15 -6.97 4.85
N ILE A 34 -2.19 -6.41 4.23
CA ILE A 34 -2.10 -5.35 3.24
C ILE A 34 -2.34 -4.02 3.96
N CYS A 35 -1.40 -3.08 3.83
CA CYS A 35 -1.39 -1.80 4.52
C CYS A 35 -2.26 -0.75 3.82
N GLY A 36 -3.50 -1.09 3.50
CA GLY A 36 -4.49 -0.21 2.91
C GLY A 36 -4.56 -0.26 1.38
N ASP A 37 -5.45 0.53 0.82
CA ASP A 37 -5.75 0.57 -0.61
C ASP A 37 -5.91 -0.82 -1.22
N PHE A 38 -6.76 -1.61 -0.56
CA PHE A 38 -7.10 -2.96 -1.00
C PHE A 38 -7.76 -2.92 -2.38
N GLY A 39 -8.71 -1.99 -2.59
CA GLY A 39 -9.30 -1.67 -3.88
C GLY A 39 -10.13 -2.79 -4.53
N LEU A 40 -10.39 -3.90 -3.81
CA LEU A 40 -11.29 -4.97 -4.27
C LEU A 40 -12.72 -4.84 -3.73
N VAL A 41 -13.01 -3.73 -3.06
CA VAL A 41 -14.35 -3.25 -2.72
C VAL A 41 -14.48 -1.83 -3.25
N TRP A 42 -14.33 -1.64 -4.55
CA TRP A 42 -14.26 -0.33 -5.20
C TRP A 42 -15.58 0.10 -5.84
N ASN A 43 -16.27 -0.81 -6.54
CA ASN A 43 -17.49 -0.48 -7.26
C ASN A 43 -18.60 -0.06 -6.30
N TYR A 44 -19.10 1.18 -6.45
CA TYR A 44 -20.06 1.77 -5.53
C TYR A 44 -21.47 1.15 -5.56
N LYS A 45 -21.81 0.42 -6.61
CA LYS A 45 -23.14 -0.19 -6.75
C LYS A 45 -23.20 -1.63 -6.20
N ARG A 46 -22.24 -2.45 -6.59
CA ARG A 46 -22.20 -3.87 -6.24
C ARG A 46 -20.85 -4.47 -6.62
N GLU A 47 -20.55 -5.63 -6.09
CA GLU A 47 -19.43 -6.45 -6.53
C GLU A 47 -19.50 -6.70 -8.03
N ASP A 48 -18.48 -6.30 -8.77
CA ASP A 48 -18.36 -6.56 -10.19
C ASP A 48 -17.61 -7.87 -10.49
N GLY A 49 -17.45 -8.19 -11.78
CA GLY A 49 -16.80 -9.44 -12.20
C GLY A 49 -15.30 -9.47 -11.87
N LYS A 50 -14.62 -8.33 -11.84
CA LYS A 50 -13.18 -8.24 -11.52
C LYS A 50 -12.96 -8.40 -10.03
N GLU A 51 -13.70 -7.67 -9.20
CA GLU A 51 -13.67 -7.81 -7.74
C GLU A 51 -13.94 -9.27 -7.33
N ARG A 52 -15.02 -9.87 -7.86
CA ARG A 52 -15.40 -11.27 -7.60
C ARG A 52 -14.29 -12.24 -7.97
N LYS A 53 -13.65 -12.08 -9.13
CA LYS A 53 -12.54 -12.92 -9.58
C LYS A 53 -11.39 -12.89 -8.58
N TRP A 54 -10.97 -11.69 -8.17
CA TRP A 54 -9.81 -11.53 -7.32
C TRP A 54 -10.07 -11.88 -5.86
N LEU A 55 -11.24 -11.52 -5.32
CA LEU A 55 -11.65 -11.97 -3.99
C LEU A 55 -11.73 -13.50 -3.91
N LYS A 56 -12.26 -14.16 -4.94
CA LYS A 56 -12.28 -15.63 -5.03
C LYS A 56 -10.88 -16.22 -5.19
N TRP A 57 -9.97 -15.52 -5.87
CA TRP A 57 -8.58 -15.96 -5.98
C TRP A 57 -7.88 -15.88 -4.61
N LEU A 58 -8.01 -14.78 -3.89
CA LEU A 58 -7.47 -14.61 -2.54
C LEU A 58 -8.03 -15.66 -1.57
N ASP A 59 -9.33 -15.91 -1.60
CA ASP A 59 -9.99 -16.89 -0.73
C ASP A 59 -9.52 -18.35 -0.97
N ARG A 60 -8.96 -18.63 -2.14
CA ARG A 60 -8.41 -19.93 -2.50
C ARG A 60 -6.94 -20.10 -2.16
N GLN A 61 -6.26 -19.01 -1.77
CA GLN A 61 -4.85 -19.11 -1.40
C GLN A 61 -4.68 -19.96 -0.13
N PRO A 62 -3.52 -20.57 0.09
CA PRO A 62 -3.30 -21.30 1.33
C PRO A 62 -3.37 -20.37 2.55
N TRP A 63 -2.80 -19.17 2.49
CA TRP A 63 -2.75 -18.18 3.59
C TRP A 63 -4.08 -17.44 3.80
N THR A 64 -4.19 -16.73 4.92
CA THR A 64 -5.28 -15.76 5.16
C THR A 64 -4.81 -14.36 4.81
N THR A 65 -5.60 -13.64 4.00
CA THR A 65 -5.37 -12.26 3.63
C THR A 65 -6.09 -11.32 4.58
N LEU A 66 -5.35 -10.45 5.22
CA LEU A 66 -5.80 -9.40 6.11
C LEU A 66 -5.53 -8.05 5.45
N PHE A 67 -6.34 -7.04 5.71
CA PHE A 67 -6.04 -5.69 5.26
C PHE A 67 -6.63 -4.64 6.20
N VAL A 68 -5.97 -3.50 6.32
CA VAL A 68 -6.59 -2.26 6.79
C VAL A 68 -7.14 -1.51 5.57
N ASP A 69 -8.13 -0.65 5.76
CA ASP A 69 -8.64 0.17 4.66
C ASP A 69 -7.68 1.34 4.36
N GLY A 70 -7.68 1.78 3.11
CA GLY A 70 -7.01 2.99 2.66
C GLY A 70 -8.00 4.07 2.24
N ASN A 71 -7.64 4.91 1.27
CA ASN A 71 -8.56 5.86 0.66
C ASN A 71 -9.22 5.32 -0.64
N HIS A 72 -8.75 4.18 -1.16
CA HIS A 72 -9.31 3.54 -2.35
C HIS A 72 -10.26 2.38 -2.01
N GLU A 73 -11.27 2.67 -1.16
CA GLU A 73 -12.33 1.72 -0.78
C GLU A 73 -13.73 2.32 -1.00
N CYS A 74 -14.69 1.49 -1.34
CA CYS A 74 -16.09 1.85 -1.27
C CYS A 74 -16.61 1.59 0.14
N PHE A 75 -16.51 2.55 1.05
CA PHE A 75 -16.83 2.40 2.46
C PHE A 75 -18.26 1.92 2.75
N PRO A 76 -19.33 2.42 2.07
CA PRO A 76 -20.66 1.89 2.29
C PRO A 76 -20.79 0.39 2.01
N ARG A 77 -20.03 -0.13 1.04
CA ARG A 77 -20.00 -1.57 0.78
C ARG A 77 -19.08 -2.31 1.75
N LEU A 78 -17.93 -1.76 2.07
CA LEU A 78 -17.00 -2.35 3.04
C LEU A 78 -17.70 -2.56 4.39
N TYR A 79 -18.40 -1.55 4.87
CA TYR A 79 -19.13 -1.61 6.14
C TYR A 79 -20.42 -2.45 6.09
N SER A 80 -20.87 -2.85 4.92
CA SER A 80 -22.02 -3.76 4.77
C SER A 80 -21.66 -5.23 4.93
N PHE A 81 -20.37 -5.58 4.96
CA PHE A 81 -19.94 -6.96 5.20
C PHE A 81 -20.19 -7.37 6.67
N PRO A 82 -20.41 -8.68 6.92
CA PRO A 82 -20.62 -9.18 8.28
C PRO A 82 -19.44 -8.86 9.19
N VAL A 83 -19.75 -8.31 10.38
CA VAL A 83 -18.75 -8.12 11.43
C VAL A 83 -18.63 -9.41 12.23
N LYS A 84 -17.38 -9.80 12.51
CA LYS A 84 -17.05 -10.97 13.34
C LYS A 84 -15.96 -10.64 14.34
N GLU A 85 -16.01 -11.30 15.49
CA GLU A 85 -14.87 -11.37 16.41
C GLU A 85 -13.84 -12.34 15.82
N TRP A 86 -12.58 -11.89 15.75
CA TRP A 86 -11.50 -12.66 15.19
C TRP A 86 -10.17 -12.29 15.86
N HIS A 87 -9.50 -13.25 16.48
CA HIS A 87 -8.21 -13.04 17.16
C HIS A 87 -8.17 -11.83 18.14
N GLY A 88 -9.24 -11.62 18.91
CA GLY A 88 -9.32 -10.56 19.93
C GLY A 88 -9.87 -9.21 19.43
N GLY A 89 -9.95 -9.00 18.12
CA GLY A 89 -10.50 -7.79 17.51
C GLY A 89 -11.69 -8.09 16.58
N LYS A 90 -12.26 -7.04 15.99
CA LYS A 90 -13.37 -7.13 15.05
C LYS A 90 -12.91 -7.01 13.62
N VAL A 91 -13.50 -7.79 12.74
CA VAL A 91 -13.22 -7.77 11.30
C VAL A 91 -14.52 -7.72 10.50
N HIS A 92 -14.46 -7.13 9.29
CA HIS A 92 -15.46 -7.42 8.26
C HIS A 92 -15.00 -8.64 7.46
N GLU A 93 -15.85 -9.67 7.36
CA GLU A 93 -15.55 -10.85 6.57
C GLU A 93 -16.03 -10.67 5.12
N LEU A 94 -15.09 -10.38 4.21
CA LEU A 94 -15.38 -10.31 2.78
C LEU A 94 -15.50 -11.73 2.18
N ARG A 95 -14.64 -12.61 2.62
CA ARG A 95 -14.60 -14.04 2.32
C ARG A 95 -14.00 -14.78 3.53
N PRO A 96 -14.15 -16.10 3.65
CA PRO A 96 -13.59 -16.87 4.78
C PRO A 96 -12.11 -16.59 5.06
N LYS A 97 -11.30 -16.31 4.04
CA LYS A 97 -9.87 -16.00 4.16
C LYS A 97 -9.50 -14.57 3.69
N VAL A 98 -10.45 -13.68 3.57
CA VAL A 98 -10.21 -12.27 3.21
C VAL A 98 -10.93 -11.39 4.21
N LEU A 99 -10.18 -10.83 5.16
CA LEU A 99 -10.70 -10.13 6.33
C LEU A 99 -10.20 -8.69 6.37
N HIS A 100 -11.12 -7.75 6.53
CA HIS A 100 -10.81 -6.37 6.81
C HIS A 100 -10.65 -6.17 8.32
N LEU A 101 -9.46 -5.78 8.76
CA LEU A 101 -9.16 -5.44 10.14
C LEU A 101 -9.82 -4.09 10.47
N MET A 102 -10.81 -4.09 11.36
CA MET A 102 -11.53 -2.86 11.69
C MET A 102 -10.64 -1.87 12.43
N ARG A 103 -10.93 -0.60 12.24
CA ARG A 103 -10.14 0.51 12.79
C ARG A 103 -10.12 0.53 14.31
N GLY A 104 -8.94 0.72 14.87
CA GLY A 104 -8.74 0.81 16.32
C GLY A 104 -8.77 -0.53 17.05
N GLU A 105 -8.87 -1.64 16.34
CA GLU A 105 -8.84 -2.97 16.94
C GLU A 105 -7.40 -3.47 17.15
N ILE A 106 -7.24 -4.38 18.13
CA ILE A 106 -5.98 -5.07 18.40
C ILE A 106 -6.21 -6.57 18.21
N PHE A 107 -5.31 -7.18 17.48
CA PHE A 107 -5.37 -8.60 17.13
C PHE A 107 -4.19 -9.36 17.72
N GLU A 108 -4.45 -10.56 18.24
CA GLU A 108 -3.41 -11.50 18.66
C GLU A 108 -3.24 -12.58 17.61
N ILE A 109 -2.21 -12.47 16.77
CA ILE A 109 -1.95 -13.36 15.65
C ILE A 109 -0.54 -13.95 15.80
N ASP A 110 -0.43 -15.29 15.80
CA ASP A 110 0.85 -16.00 15.92
C ASP A 110 1.68 -15.54 17.14
N GLY A 111 0.96 -15.22 18.26
CA GLY A 111 1.57 -14.74 19.51
C GLY A 111 2.09 -13.29 19.45
N GLN A 112 1.71 -12.51 18.45
CA GLN A 112 2.05 -11.09 18.33
C GLN A 112 0.79 -10.24 18.43
N THR A 113 0.88 -9.13 19.17
CA THR A 113 -0.20 -8.14 19.27
C THR A 113 -0.04 -7.08 18.16
N ILE A 114 -1.10 -6.88 17.36
CA ILE A 114 -1.09 -5.98 16.20
C ILE A 114 -2.22 -4.98 16.32
N PHE A 115 -1.89 -3.71 16.44
CA PHE A 115 -2.86 -2.60 16.36
C PHE A 115 -3.10 -2.22 14.92
N ALA A 116 -4.37 -2.14 14.52
CA ALA A 116 -4.80 -1.83 13.15
C ALA A 116 -5.56 -0.49 13.11
N MET A 117 -5.14 0.43 12.24
CA MET A 117 -5.83 1.70 12.00
C MET A 117 -5.73 2.09 10.53
N GLY A 118 -6.79 1.87 9.79
CA GLY A 118 -6.91 2.26 8.38
C GLY A 118 -7.21 3.75 8.20
N GLY A 119 -7.38 4.13 6.95
CA GLY A 119 -7.75 5.49 6.52
C GLY A 119 -6.58 6.37 6.10
N ALA A 120 -6.87 7.24 5.15
CA ALA A 120 -6.03 8.36 4.71
C ALA A 120 -6.87 9.36 3.92
N ALA A 121 -6.49 10.63 3.90
CA ALA A 121 -7.14 11.61 3.04
C ALA A 121 -6.77 11.41 1.58
N SER A 122 -7.78 11.27 0.72
CA SER A 122 -7.58 11.21 -0.72
C SER A 122 -7.24 12.58 -1.31
N HIS A 123 -6.36 12.59 -2.33
CA HIS A 123 -6.16 13.78 -3.18
C HIS A 123 -7.39 14.09 -4.04
N ASP A 124 -8.32 13.16 -4.16
CA ASP A 124 -9.56 13.31 -4.92
C ASP A 124 -10.62 14.18 -4.20
N ARG A 125 -10.31 14.64 -2.99
CA ARG A 125 -11.12 15.62 -2.26
C ARG A 125 -10.86 17.02 -2.82
N GLY A 126 -11.64 17.47 -3.77
CA GLY A 126 -11.46 18.81 -4.29
C GLY A 126 -12.37 19.15 -5.46
N PRO A 127 -12.33 20.40 -5.94
CA PRO A 127 -13.00 20.77 -7.17
C PRO A 127 -12.38 19.98 -8.32
N ALA A 128 -13.24 19.50 -9.22
CA ALA A 128 -12.82 18.80 -10.44
C ALA A 128 -11.71 19.57 -11.18
N VAL A 129 -10.63 18.88 -11.51
CA VAL A 129 -9.56 19.43 -12.34
C VAL A 129 -9.86 18.97 -13.79
N GLY A 130 -10.17 19.91 -14.68
CA GLY A 130 -10.56 19.65 -16.06
C GLY A 130 -11.99 19.12 -16.18
N ASP A 131 -12.27 18.32 -17.22
CA ASP A 131 -13.60 17.77 -17.53
C ASP A 131 -14.02 16.60 -16.62
N THR A 132 -13.16 16.16 -15.71
CA THR A 132 -13.44 15.02 -14.83
C THR A 132 -14.12 15.51 -13.55
N LYS A 133 -15.40 15.28 -13.42
CA LYS A 133 -16.14 15.51 -12.18
C LYS A 133 -15.74 14.42 -11.18
N ILE A 134 -14.93 14.78 -10.18
CA ILE A 134 -14.67 13.94 -9.03
C ILE A 134 -15.90 13.98 -8.13
N VAL A 135 -16.59 12.85 -8.01
CA VAL A 135 -17.89 12.77 -7.35
C VAL A 135 -17.74 12.04 -6.03
N GLN A 136 -18.10 12.73 -4.93
CA GLN A 136 -18.26 12.09 -3.63
C GLN A 136 -19.23 10.91 -3.72
N GLY A 137 -18.92 9.81 -3.03
CA GLY A 137 -19.72 8.59 -3.08
C GLY A 137 -19.53 7.75 -4.34
N LYS A 138 -18.49 8.07 -5.14
CA LYS A 138 -18.08 7.29 -6.30
C LYS A 138 -16.55 7.17 -6.42
N PHE A 139 -15.83 8.25 -6.20
CA PHE A 139 -14.36 8.31 -6.28
C PHE A 139 -13.72 8.54 -4.91
N TRP A 140 -14.44 9.15 -3.98
CA TRP A 140 -14.02 9.35 -2.61
C TRP A 140 -15.21 9.37 -1.66
N TRP A 141 -14.96 9.10 -0.38
CA TRP A 141 -15.98 9.08 0.69
C TRP A 141 -15.47 9.83 1.91
N PRO A 142 -16.39 10.49 2.69
CA PRO A 142 -16.01 11.11 3.97
C PRO A 142 -15.37 10.11 4.93
N GLU A 143 -15.76 8.84 4.83
CA GLU A 143 -15.30 7.73 5.65
C GLU A 143 -13.85 7.32 5.38
N GLU A 144 -13.17 7.89 4.37
CA GLU A 144 -11.71 7.75 4.19
C GLU A 144 -10.95 8.19 5.44
N ILE A 145 -11.45 9.20 6.15
CA ILE A 145 -10.93 9.60 7.46
C ILE A 145 -11.71 8.86 8.55
N PRO A 146 -11.02 8.19 9.47
CA PRO A 146 -11.67 7.59 10.63
C PRO A 146 -12.52 8.59 11.40
N SER A 147 -13.69 8.13 11.85
CA SER A 147 -14.54 8.90 12.74
C SER A 147 -13.88 9.10 14.12
N GLU A 148 -14.34 10.11 14.87
CA GLU A 148 -13.90 10.29 16.25
C GLU A 148 -14.18 9.07 17.14
N GLU A 149 -15.25 8.32 16.85
CA GLU A 149 -15.60 7.10 17.57
C GLU A 149 -14.58 5.99 17.28
N GLU A 150 -14.19 5.77 16.02
CA GLU A 150 -13.18 4.80 15.65
C GLU A 150 -11.80 5.14 16.25
N MET A 151 -11.40 6.42 16.18
CA MET A 151 -10.15 6.87 16.81
C MET A 151 -10.19 6.70 18.35
N ARG A 152 -11.32 7.03 18.99
CA ARG A 152 -11.50 6.84 20.44
C ARG A 152 -11.45 5.35 20.82
N ASN A 153 -12.08 4.47 20.03
CA ASN A 153 -12.00 3.02 20.21
C ASN A 153 -10.56 2.56 20.18
N GLY A 154 -9.77 3.04 19.24
CA GLY A 154 -8.34 2.74 19.13
C GLY A 154 -7.57 3.09 20.40
N PHE A 155 -7.72 4.31 20.92
CA PHE A 155 -7.08 4.72 22.17
C PHE A 155 -7.57 3.92 23.39
N GLN A 156 -8.84 3.58 23.44
CA GLN A 156 -9.38 2.75 24.53
C GLN A 156 -8.81 1.32 24.48
N ASN A 157 -8.67 0.75 23.29
CA ASN A 157 -8.07 -0.59 23.14
C ASN A 157 -6.58 -0.57 23.45
N LEU A 158 -5.83 0.43 22.99
CA LEU A 158 -4.43 0.62 23.36
C LEU A 158 -4.27 0.75 24.88
N ALA A 159 -5.12 1.54 25.56
CA ALA A 159 -5.09 1.69 27.01
C ALA A 159 -5.36 0.38 27.76
N LYS A 160 -6.25 -0.49 27.25
CA LYS A 160 -6.49 -1.84 27.81
C LYS A 160 -5.27 -2.77 27.67
N HIS A 161 -4.38 -2.47 26.73
CA HIS A 161 -3.10 -3.18 26.51
C HIS A 161 -1.90 -2.40 27.10
N ASP A 162 -2.13 -1.56 28.12
CA ASP A 162 -1.09 -0.76 28.79
C ASP A 162 -0.30 0.13 27.81
N ASN A 163 -0.92 0.57 26.71
CA ASN A 163 -0.30 1.29 25.60
C ASN A 163 0.93 0.59 25.02
N LYS A 164 0.85 -0.73 24.92
CA LYS A 164 1.92 -1.57 24.37
C LYS A 164 1.37 -2.60 23.40
N VAL A 165 1.94 -2.66 22.20
CA VAL A 165 1.67 -3.68 21.18
C VAL A 165 2.97 -4.10 20.52
N ASP A 166 3.00 -5.27 19.88
CA ASP A 166 4.20 -5.68 19.15
C ASP A 166 4.33 -4.90 17.83
N TYR A 167 3.25 -4.77 17.11
CA TYR A 167 3.25 -4.14 15.78
C TYR A 167 2.07 -3.20 15.59
N ILE A 168 2.27 -2.22 14.72
CA ILE A 168 1.24 -1.29 14.27
C ILE A 168 1.12 -1.39 12.76
N VAL A 169 -0.11 -1.48 12.23
CA VAL A 169 -0.40 -1.47 10.80
C VAL A 169 -1.41 -0.37 10.51
N THR A 170 -1.01 0.57 9.65
CA THR A 170 -1.86 1.68 9.22
C THR A 170 -1.82 1.84 7.71
N HIS A 171 -2.61 2.75 7.15
CA HIS A 171 -2.45 3.10 5.74
C HIS A 171 -1.50 4.29 5.57
N CYS A 172 -1.66 5.35 6.34
CA CYS A 172 -0.77 6.53 6.29
C CYS A 172 0.16 6.63 7.50
N LEU A 173 1.12 7.57 7.41
CA LEU A 173 2.10 7.89 8.45
C LEU A 173 1.56 8.86 9.51
N PRO A 174 2.14 8.88 10.71
CA PRO A 174 2.06 10.03 11.62
C PRO A 174 2.51 11.34 10.95
N THR A 175 1.94 12.46 11.40
CA THR A 175 2.20 13.79 10.80
C THR A 175 3.68 14.10 10.62
N ASN A 176 4.50 13.90 11.65
CA ASN A 176 5.91 14.28 11.63
C ASN A 176 6.77 13.40 10.73
N LEU A 177 6.34 12.17 10.42
CA LEU A 177 7.08 11.27 9.54
C LEU A 177 6.78 11.47 8.06
N GLN A 178 5.73 12.20 7.71
CA GLN A 178 5.41 12.48 6.30
C GLN A 178 6.51 13.24 5.55
N TYR A 179 7.38 13.94 6.28
CA TYR A 179 8.53 14.65 5.68
C TYR A 179 9.53 13.74 4.98
N VAL A 180 9.60 12.47 5.39
CA VAL A 180 10.51 11.47 4.77
C VAL A 180 10.11 11.20 3.32
N VAL A 181 8.80 11.25 3.01
CA VAL A 181 8.29 10.93 1.67
C VAL A 181 8.49 12.10 0.72
N LYS A 182 7.98 13.28 1.08
CA LYS A 182 8.15 14.49 0.27
C LYS A 182 7.81 15.73 1.10
N LYS A 183 8.79 16.56 1.34
CA LYS A 183 8.62 17.79 2.12
C LYS A 183 7.55 18.71 1.50
N GLY A 184 6.53 19.04 2.30
CA GLY A 184 5.50 20.03 1.93
C GLY A 184 4.44 19.55 0.94
N THR A 185 4.36 18.25 0.64
CA THR A 185 3.34 17.70 -0.28
C THR A 185 2.13 17.16 0.46
N TYR A 186 2.36 16.56 1.62
CA TYR A 186 1.30 15.99 2.45
C TYR A 186 0.90 16.97 3.55
N HIS A 187 -0.40 17.11 3.78
CA HIS A 187 -0.96 17.97 4.80
C HIS A 187 -1.44 17.14 5.99
N ALA A 188 -1.22 17.68 7.18
CA ALA A 188 -1.75 17.08 8.39
C ALA A 188 -3.29 17.12 8.39
N ASP A 189 -3.90 16.04 8.84
CA ASP A 189 -5.33 15.86 8.98
C ASP A 189 -5.67 15.09 10.26
N ALA A 190 -6.96 14.78 10.48
CA ALA A 190 -7.40 14.15 11.72
C ALA A 190 -6.75 12.79 11.95
N ILE A 191 -6.58 11.95 10.89
CA ILE A 191 -5.94 10.64 11.05
C ILE A 191 -4.45 10.76 11.31
N THR A 192 -3.72 11.60 10.58
CA THR A 192 -2.28 11.75 10.78
C THR A 192 -1.93 12.34 12.15
N HIS A 193 -2.79 13.24 12.69
CA HIS A 193 -2.68 13.72 14.07
C HIS A 193 -3.00 12.64 15.12
N CYS A 194 -4.01 11.81 14.86
CA CYS A 194 -4.31 10.65 15.69
C CYS A 194 -3.10 9.70 15.74
N LEU A 195 -2.51 9.38 14.60
CA LEU A 195 -1.33 8.53 14.52
C LEU A 195 -0.09 9.16 15.16
N GLU A 196 0.03 10.49 15.13
CA GLU A 196 1.08 11.21 15.85
C GLU A 196 0.94 11.03 17.37
N ALA A 197 -0.28 11.03 17.91
CA ALA A 197 -0.50 10.73 19.33
C ALA A 197 -0.18 9.27 19.66
N VAL A 198 -0.46 8.33 18.73
CA VAL A 198 -0.12 6.92 18.91
C VAL A 198 1.39 6.72 18.96
N ILE A 199 2.16 7.28 18.02
CA ILE A 199 3.63 7.10 18.02
C ILE A 199 4.32 7.69 19.24
N GLN A 200 3.73 8.74 19.82
CA GLN A 200 4.25 9.37 21.03
C GLN A 200 3.88 8.65 22.32
N GLY A 201 2.76 7.92 22.34
CA GLY A 201 2.17 7.36 23.56
C GLY A 201 2.18 5.83 23.66
N VAL A 202 2.59 5.12 22.61
CA VAL A 202 2.51 3.65 22.54
C VAL A 202 3.88 3.04 22.35
N GLU A 203 4.19 2.01 23.15
CA GLU A 203 5.39 1.18 22.95
C GLU A 203 5.11 0.11 21.89
N PHE A 204 5.97 0.01 20.86
CA PHE A 204 5.87 -0.98 19.80
C PHE A 204 7.24 -1.38 19.25
N LYS A 205 7.32 -2.56 18.62
CA LYS A 205 8.55 -3.05 17.99
C LYS A 205 8.73 -2.45 16.60
N HIS A 206 7.67 -2.52 15.76
CA HIS A 206 7.72 -2.00 14.39
C HIS A 206 6.34 -1.58 13.91
N TRP A 207 6.31 -0.58 12.99
CA TRP A 207 5.12 -0.01 12.37
C TRP A 207 5.23 -0.08 10.86
N TYR A 208 4.18 -0.57 10.19
CA TYR A 208 4.10 -0.64 8.73
C TYR A 208 2.94 0.21 8.22
N CYS A 209 3.17 0.90 7.10
CA CYS A 209 2.12 1.62 6.38
C CYS A 209 2.30 1.55 4.86
N GLY A 210 1.26 1.95 4.11
CA GLY A 210 1.22 2.04 2.66
C GLY A 210 1.14 3.48 2.16
N HIS A 211 0.15 3.77 1.27
CA HIS A 211 -0.29 5.10 0.81
C HIS A 211 0.70 5.87 -0.06
N TYR A 212 1.97 5.88 0.27
CA TYR A 212 2.96 6.75 -0.36
C TYR A 212 3.63 6.13 -1.59
N HIS A 213 3.36 4.85 -1.87
CA HIS A 213 3.92 4.08 -2.98
C HIS A 213 5.46 4.01 -3.00
N TYR A 214 6.07 3.99 -1.83
CA TYR A 214 7.51 3.81 -1.64
C TYR A 214 7.80 2.53 -0.85
N ASN A 215 9.04 2.05 -0.98
CA ASN A 215 9.60 1.04 -0.08
C ASN A 215 10.78 1.70 0.65
N ILE A 216 10.54 2.26 1.82
CA ILE A 216 11.53 3.03 2.58
C ILE A 216 11.28 2.91 4.08
N ASP A 217 12.35 2.87 4.85
CA ASP A 217 12.28 3.01 6.29
C ASP A 217 12.17 4.50 6.64
N ALA A 218 11.01 4.90 7.15
CA ALA A 218 10.74 6.28 7.56
C ALA A 218 11.43 6.64 8.88
N SER A 219 11.72 5.63 9.70
CA SER A 219 12.59 5.69 10.88
C SER A 219 13.09 4.26 11.17
N ASP A 220 13.87 4.09 12.25
CA ASP A 220 14.42 2.80 12.64
C ASP A 220 13.35 1.69 12.84
N ASN A 221 12.13 2.09 13.18
CA ASN A 221 11.02 1.18 13.48
C ASN A 221 9.72 1.53 12.77
N VAL A 222 9.75 2.34 11.71
CA VAL A 222 8.58 2.67 10.86
C VAL A 222 8.94 2.50 9.41
N THR A 223 8.26 1.62 8.72
CA THR A 223 8.50 1.26 7.33
C THR A 223 7.29 1.55 6.46
N ILE A 224 7.50 2.27 5.36
CA ILE A 224 6.55 2.40 4.27
C ILE A 224 6.77 1.23 3.32
N VAL A 225 5.72 0.47 3.05
CA VAL A 225 5.75 -0.68 2.16
C VAL A 225 4.83 -0.44 0.97
N PHE A 226 5.32 -0.73 -0.23
CA PHE A 226 4.49 -0.69 -1.44
C PHE A 226 4.56 -2.01 -2.20
N SER A 227 5.65 -2.23 -2.91
CA SER A 227 5.79 -3.38 -3.80
C SER A 227 6.42 -4.61 -3.15
N ARG A 228 7.07 -4.45 -2.00
CA ARG A 228 7.70 -5.56 -1.27
C ARG A 228 6.70 -6.33 -0.43
N ILE A 229 7.03 -7.60 -0.16
CA ILE A 229 6.40 -8.43 0.85
C ILE A 229 7.47 -8.70 1.90
N LEU A 230 7.30 -8.14 3.09
CA LEU A 230 8.23 -8.25 4.20
C LEU A 230 7.70 -9.25 5.23
N LYS A 231 8.57 -9.99 5.88
CA LYS A 231 8.18 -10.70 7.10
C LYS A 231 7.94 -9.66 8.20
N LEU A 232 6.94 -9.90 9.04
CA LEU A 232 6.66 -9.00 10.17
C LEU A 232 7.88 -8.91 11.09
N GLY A 233 8.38 -7.72 11.33
CA GLY A 233 9.60 -7.42 12.05
C GLY A 233 10.79 -7.02 11.18
N ASP A 234 10.74 -7.28 9.86
CA ASP A 234 11.80 -6.86 8.93
C ASP A 234 11.60 -5.40 8.51
N ASN A 235 12.69 -4.73 8.17
CA ASN A 235 12.69 -3.42 7.50
C ASN A 235 13.15 -3.53 6.04
N ILE A 236 13.13 -2.42 5.30
CA ILE A 236 13.52 -2.42 3.87
C ILE A 236 15.01 -2.73 3.70
N ALA A 237 15.85 -2.23 4.60
CA ALA A 237 17.30 -2.44 4.50
C ALA A 237 17.70 -3.92 4.67
N GLU A 238 16.90 -4.69 5.42
CA GLU A 238 17.14 -6.12 5.67
C GLU A 238 16.44 -7.03 4.66
N ALA A 239 15.45 -6.50 3.90
CA ALA A 239 14.69 -7.30 2.96
C ALA A 239 15.52 -7.66 1.72
N GLU A 240 15.36 -8.91 1.24
CA GLU A 240 15.92 -9.33 -0.03
C GLU A 240 15.35 -8.50 -1.19
N THR A 241 16.15 -8.26 -2.23
CA THR A 241 15.68 -7.62 -3.45
C THR A 241 14.68 -8.53 -4.16
N MET A 242 13.45 -8.08 -4.32
CA MET A 242 12.37 -8.82 -4.96
C MET A 242 11.93 -8.15 -6.26
N MET A 243 11.38 -8.95 -7.18
CA MET A 243 10.66 -8.42 -8.34
C MET A 243 9.55 -7.47 -7.88
N GLY A 244 9.36 -6.36 -8.58
CA GLY A 244 8.39 -5.34 -8.20
C GLY A 244 8.95 -4.17 -7.40
N VAL A 245 10.25 -4.17 -7.08
CA VAL A 245 10.93 -3.03 -6.45
C VAL A 245 11.64 -2.21 -7.53
N PRO A 246 11.04 -1.13 -8.04
CA PRO A 246 11.68 -0.30 -9.04
C PRO A 246 12.82 0.51 -8.42
N LYS A 247 13.94 0.59 -9.15
CA LYS A 247 15.10 1.41 -8.77
C LYS A 247 14.83 2.91 -8.96
N TYR A 248 13.99 3.25 -9.93
CA TYR A 248 13.70 4.62 -10.33
C TYR A 248 12.22 4.93 -10.17
N LEU A 249 11.87 6.20 -9.98
CA LEU A 249 10.51 6.66 -9.74
C LEU A 249 9.95 7.43 -10.93
N LYS A 250 8.63 7.54 -11.01
CA LYS A 250 7.97 8.43 -11.98
C LYS A 250 8.41 9.87 -11.75
N GLY A 251 8.88 10.50 -12.81
CA GLY A 251 9.40 11.86 -12.77
C GLY A 251 10.93 11.94 -12.77
N ASP A 252 11.62 10.83 -12.46
CA ASP A 252 13.08 10.81 -12.50
C ASP A 252 13.60 11.05 -13.92
N ALA A 253 14.68 11.85 -14.00
CA ALA A 253 15.44 12.02 -15.22
C ALA A 253 16.56 10.96 -15.25
N VAL A 254 16.64 10.23 -16.34
CA VAL A 254 17.54 9.10 -16.48
C VAL A 254 18.31 9.14 -17.80
N LEU A 255 19.55 8.64 -17.78
CA LEU A 255 20.32 8.37 -18.97
C LEU A 255 20.08 6.92 -19.40
N ILE A 256 19.65 6.74 -20.63
CA ILE A 256 19.36 5.42 -21.19
C ILE A 256 20.23 5.15 -22.41
N ARG A 257 20.59 3.88 -22.60
CA ARG A 257 21.33 3.41 -23.79
C ARG A 257 20.36 2.74 -24.76
N LEU A 258 20.28 3.28 -25.97
CA LEU A 258 19.57 2.67 -27.11
C LEU A 258 20.59 2.38 -28.22
N GLY A 259 21.02 1.13 -28.34
CA GLY A 259 22.13 0.77 -29.23
C GLY A 259 23.46 1.43 -28.78
N GLU A 260 24.06 2.25 -29.62
CA GLU A 260 25.30 3.00 -29.31
C GLU A 260 25.05 4.39 -28.72
N GLU A 261 23.80 4.86 -28.74
CA GLU A 261 23.43 6.21 -28.28
C GLU A 261 23.07 6.23 -26.80
N ILE A 262 23.51 7.28 -26.13
CA ILE A 262 23.08 7.61 -24.75
C ILE A 262 22.14 8.80 -24.82
N LEU A 263 20.93 8.63 -24.33
CA LEU A 263 19.84 9.58 -24.41
C LEU A 263 19.35 9.95 -23.02
N LEU A 264 18.94 11.22 -22.88
CA LEU A 264 18.29 11.69 -21.68
C LEU A 264 16.77 11.57 -21.84
N GLY A 265 16.11 11.06 -20.82
CA GLY A 265 14.66 10.94 -20.80
C GLY A 265 14.10 11.12 -19.39
N LYS A 266 12.79 11.23 -19.31
CA LYS A 266 12.02 11.33 -18.06
C LYS A 266 11.11 10.12 -17.93
N ILE A 267 11.13 9.47 -16.78
CA ILE A 267 10.22 8.36 -16.48
C ILE A 267 8.79 8.89 -16.37
N THR A 268 7.91 8.41 -17.23
CA THR A 268 6.49 8.78 -17.27
C THR A 268 5.61 7.73 -16.63
N GLN A 269 6.04 6.45 -16.66
CA GLN A 269 5.34 5.34 -16.02
C GLN A 269 6.34 4.35 -15.45
N VAL A 270 6.02 3.78 -14.29
CA VAL A 270 6.75 2.68 -13.66
C VAL A 270 5.85 1.45 -13.68
N MET A 271 6.41 0.34 -14.14
CA MET A 271 5.75 -0.97 -14.17
C MET A 271 6.53 -1.95 -13.28
N PRO A 272 6.26 -1.95 -11.96
CA PRO A 272 7.08 -2.68 -10.98
C PRO A 272 7.13 -4.19 -11.24
N TYR A 273 6.05 -4.75 -11.76
CA TYR A 273 5.89 -6.19 -12.00
C TYR A 273 6.03 -6.57 -13.48
N GLY A 274 6.67 -5.71 -14.25
CA GLY A 274 6.84 -5.92 -15.69
C GLY A 274 5.67 -5.43 -16.55
N THR A 275 5.78 -5.66 -17.85
CA THR A 275 4.74 -5.31 -18.83
C THR A 275 3.67 -6.40 -18.91
N LEU A 276 2.60 -6.16 -19.69
CA LEU A 276 1.58 -7.19 -19.97
C LEU A 276 2.14 -8.47 -20.62
N ARG A 277 3.35 -8.43 -21.18
CA ARG A 277 3.98 -9.53 -21.91
C ARG A 277 5.22 -10.10 -21.20
N LYS A 278 5.86 -9.33 -20.32
CA LYS A 278 7.12 -9.70 -19.66
C LYS A 278 7.02 -9.37 -18.17
N HIS A 279 7.21 -10.36 -17.32
CA HIS A 279 7.06 -10.28 -15.87
C HIS A 279 8.37 -10.70 -15.16
N ASP A 280 9.50 -10.19 -15.62
CA ASP A 280 10.82 -10.64 -15.18
C ASP A 280 11.65 -9.55 -14.50
N ALA A 281 11.19 -8.33 -14.49
CA ALA A 281 11.82 -7.20 -13.82
C ALA A 281 10.89 -5.98 -13.85
N PRO A 282 11.18 -4.90 -13.11
CA PRO A 282 10.60 -3.60 -13.36
C PRO A 282 10.89 -3.10 -14.77
N TYR A 283 9.90 -2.43 -15.37
CA TYR A 283 9.99 -1.74 -16.65
C TYR A 283 9.53 -0.29 -16.48
N TYR A 284 10.03 0.57 -17.35
CA TYR A 284 9.72 2.00 -17.35
C TYR A 284 9.32 2.46 -18.73
N ASP A 285 8.26 3.28 -18.82
CA ASP A 285 8.03 4.13 -19.98
C ASP A 285 8.80 5.44 -19.76
N ILE A 286 9.67 5.76 -20.71
CA ILE A 286 10.58 6.91 -20.64
C ILE A 286 10.31 7.80 -21.84
N GLU A 287 9.88 9.03 -21.57
CA GLU A 287 9.74 10.08 -22.59
C GLU A 287 11.10 10.74 -22.81
N LEU A 288 11.60 10.62 -24.05
CA LEU A 288 12.88 11.20 -24.45
C LEU A 288 12.77 12.72 -24.57
N TYR A 289 13.81 13.44 -24.13
CA TYR A 289 13.87 14.89 -24.34
C TYR A 289 14.15 15.28 -25.79
N ASP A 290 14.73 14.37 -26.58
CA ASP A 290 14.87 14.58 -28.04
C ASP A 290 13.54 14.34 -28.74
N LYS A 291 12.84 15.42 -29.04
CA LYS A 291 11.54 15.45 -29.72
C LYS A 291 11.63 15.24 -31.24
N SER A 292 12.83 15.14 -31.82
CA SER A 292 13.01 14.90 -33.26
C SER A 292 12.78 13.45 -33.66
N ARG A 293 12.62 12.54 -32.69
CA ARG A 293 12.40 11.11 -32.91
C ARG A 293 10.95 10.77 -33.22
N ASP A 294 10.75 9.83 -34.09
CA ASP A 294 9.43 9.32 -34.47
C ASP A 294 8.72 8.64 -33.26
N GLU A 295 9.51 8.02 -32.36
CA GLU A 295 9.01 7.40 -31.13
C GLU A 295 9.64 8.11 -29.92
N PRO A 296 8.95 9.12 -29.35
CA PRO A 296 9.47 9.87 -28.21
C PRO A 296 9.34 9.14 -26.87
N VAL A 297 8.57 8.04 -26.81
CA VAL A 297 8.42 7.21 -25.60
C VAL A 297 8.96 5.81 -25.86
N VAL A 298 9.84 5.34 -24.98
CA VAL A 298 10.42 4.01 -25.05
C VAL A 298 10.15 3.24 -23.77
N THR A 299 9.81 1.95 -23.90
CA THR A 299 9.62 1.05 -22.76
C THR A 299 10.90 0.25 -22.51
N ILE A 300 11.50 0.42 -21.35
CA ILE A 300 12.82 -0.13 -21.03
C ILE A 300 12.78 -0.98 -19.77
N LYS A 301 13.47 -2.11 -19.79
CA LYS A 301 13.73 -2.96 -18.64
C LYS A 301 14.82 -2.36 -17.75
N GLU A 302 14.60 -2.33 -16.43
CA GLU A 302 15.50 -1.72 -15.45
C GLU A 302 16.96 -2.21 -15.55
N THR A 303 17.15 -3.50 -15.76
CA THR A 303 18.46 -4.12 -15.65
C THR A 303 19.36 -3.97 -16.89
N GLN A 304 18.85 -3.45 -18.00
CA GLN A 304 19.56 -3.56 -19.28
C GLN A 304 20.03 -2.24 -19.88
N ASN A 305 19.29 -1.14 -19.70
CA ASN A 305 19.53 0.03 -20.53
C ASN A 305 19.52 1.36 -19.77
N ILE A 306 19.26 1.38 -18.46
CA ILE A 306 19.32 2.60 -17.66
C ILE A 306 20.70 2.69 -17.04
N GLU A 307 21.49 3.69 -17.42
CA GLU A 307 22.86 3.83 -16.97
C GLU A 307 22.99 4.62 -15.67
N LYS A 308 22.22 5.67 -15.49
CA LYS A 308 22.23 6.50 -14.27
C LYS A 308 20.94 7.33 -14.13
N SER A 309 20.57 7.60 -12.87
CA SER A 309 19.64 8.70 -12.54
C SER A 309 20.41 10.00 -12.41
N LEU A 310 19.83 11.12 -12.86
CA LEU A 310 20.42 12.45 -12.58
C LEU A 310 20.33 12.85 -11.09
N ALA A 311 19.61 12.08 -10.27
CA ALA A 311 19.62 12.23 -8.82
C ALA A 311 20.92 11.69 -8.17
N ASP A 312 21.75 10.98 -8.94
CA ASP A 312 23.05 10.46 -8.50
C ASP A 312 24.20 11.48 -8.68
N PHE A 313 23.88 12.70 -9.12
CA PHE A 313 24.76 13.85 -9.23
C PHE A 313 24.34 14.96 -8.27
#